data_aff86152652599947920fb693c511dce
#
_entry.id   aff86152652599947920fb693c511dce
#
_cell.length_a   1.000
_cell.length_b   1.000
_cell.length_c   1.000
_cell.angle_alpha   90.00
_cell.angle_beta   90.00
_cell.angle_gamma   90.00
#
_symmetry.space_group_name_H-M   'P 1'
#
loop_
_entity.id
_entity.type
_entity.pdbx_description
1 polymer ?
#
loop_
_entity_poly.entity_id
_entity_poly.type
_entity_poly.pdbx_seq_one_letter_code
_entity_poly.pdbx_strand_id
1 'polypeptide(L)'
;MKNINKYIFGLGMAAVATVSLSSCADETMPTSGATQEQVEASSAAIEGAVNGIAAYFNNYSSTWADYGHWAFAYGAMMCIRDRQTADLAMAESNYDQWWPWEENRYQGDGYVYSQYIWNYYYGLVNTTNVAIGSTDIENATDEQKGFLGAAYAFRALAYLDLARLYEYLPCTGTSNINADGNDVLHLTVPIVTDKTTEAECRNNPRATREEMAEFILSDLDKAEACTPYLTDDANNSRPDLAVVYGLKARYYMWLENYPKAEEYARKAIDEFGGRPMTEDECLDPTVGFN
;
A
#
# COMPACT_ATOMS: atom_id res chain seq x y z
N MET A 1 22.22 -47.86 58.15
CA MET A 1 21.82 -48.31 56.79
C MET A 1 20.38 -47.92 56.37
N LYS A 2 19.46 -47.56 57.26
CA LYS A 2 18.08 -47.17 56.90
C LYS A 2 17.91 -45.76 56.27
N ASN A 3 18.88 -44.86 56.39
CA ASN A 3 18.77 -43.49 55.86
C ASN A 3 19.34 -43.30 54.47
N ILE A 4 20.23 -44.20 53.98
CA ILE A 4 20.83 -44.09 52.66
C ILE A 4 19.80 -44.42 51.58
N ASN A 5 18.91 -45.38 51.80
CA ASN A 5 17.88 -45.77 50.83
C ASN A 5 16.83 -44.68 50.59
N LYS A 6 16.58 -43.76 51.55
CA LYS A 6 15.68 -42.63 51.36
C LYS A 6 16.24 -41.56 50.42
N TYR A 7 17.55 -41.34 50.44
CA TYR A 7 18.21 -40.36 49.57
C TYR A 7 18.39 -40.93 48.15
N ILE A 8 18.61 -42.23 48.00
CA ILE A 8 18.68 -42.89 46.67
C ILE A 8 17.32 -42.86 46.00
N PHE A 9 16.22 -43.08 46.77
CA PHE A 9 14.86 -43.01 46.19
C PHE A 9 14.45 -41.54 45.87
N GLY A 10 14.88 -40.56 46.64
CA GLY A 10 14.67 -39.15 46.37
C GLY A 10 15.45 -38.64 45.15
N LEU A 11 16.70 -39.12 44.94
CA LEU A 11 17.50 -38.73 43.77
C LEU A 11 16.97 -39.42 42.52
N GLY A 12 16.48 -40.68 42.58
CA GLY A 12 15.86 -41.36 41.45
C GLY A 12 14.57 -40.70 40.97
N MET A 13 13.74 -40.22 41.89
CA MET A 13 12.51 -39.45 41.51
C MET A 13 12.79 -38.08 40.97
N ALA A 14 13.82 -37.38 41.45
CA ALA A 14 14.25 -36.09 40.91
C ALA A 14 14.85 -36.26 39.47
N ALA A 15 15.59 -37.34 39.19
CA ALA A 15 16.15 -37.62 37.87
C ALA A 15 15.07 -38.03 36.86
N VAL A 16 13.99 -38.69 37.27
CA VAL A 16 12.88 -39.05 36.40
C VAL A 16 11.98 -37.83 36.11
N ALA A 17 11.85 -36.92 37.07
CA ALA A 17 11.08 -35.65 36.87
C ALA A 17 11.78 -34.67 35.91
N THR A 18 13.12 -34.72 35.81
CA THR A 18 13.86 -33.83 34.89
C THR A 18 13.88 -34.34 33.45
N VAL A 19 13.68 -35.64 33.21
CA VAL A 19 13.60 -36.21 31.86
C VAL A 19 12.20 -36.06 31.24
N SER A 20 11.15 -35.90 32.04
CA SER A 20 9.79 -35.72 31.55
C SER A 20 9.42 -34.27 31.22
N LEU A 21 10.33 -33.27 31.38
CA LEU A 21 10.12 -31.89 31.00
C LEU A 21 10.72 -31.52 29.64
N SER A 22 11.39 -32.44 28.96
CA SER A 22 11.66 -32.30 27.54
C SER A 22 10.50 -32.86 26.70
N SER A 23 9.28 -32.49 27.05
CA SER A 23 8.18 -32.60 26.11
C SER A 23 8.51 -31.62 25.00
N CYS A 24 8.82 -32.14 23.82
CA CYS A 24 8.84 -31.39 22.60
C CYS A 24 7.61 -30.49 22.57
N ALA A 25 7.80 -29.20 22.76
CA ALA A 25 6.89 -28.26 22.21
C ALA A 25 7.12 -28.37 20.69
N ASP A 26 6.53 -29.39 20.07
CA ASP A 26 6.32 -29.33 18.62
C ASP A 26 5.50 -28.04 18.42
N GLU A 27 6.07 -27.11 17.69
CA GLU A 27 5.31 -25.93 17.23
C GLU A 27 4.07 -26.50 16.52
N THR A 28 2.95 -26.43 17.22
CA THR A 28 1.67 -26.79 16.59
C THR A 28 1.41 -25.73 15.55
N MET A 29 1.65 -26.07 14.29
CA MET A 29 1.28 -25.23 13.16
C MET A 29 -0.17 -24.80 13.33
N PRO A 30 -0.50 -23.51 13.17
CA PRO A 30 -1.86 -23.03 13.26
C PRO A 30 -2.73 -23.81 12.27
N THR A 31 -3.81 -24.40 12.75
CA THR A 31 -4.77 -25.17 11.93
C THR A 31 -5.65 -24.27 11.05
N SER A 32 -5.58 -22.97 11.26
CA SER A 32 -6.29 -21.93 10.50
C SER A 32 -5.30 -20.83 10.06
N GLY A 33 -4.71 -21.00 8.91
CA GLY A 33 -3.76 -20.05 8.31
C GLY A 33 -2.44 -20.73 7.89
N ALA A 34 -1.82 -20.21 6.84
CA ALA A 34 -0.49 -20.66 6.42
C ALA A 34 0.59 -20.00 7.29
N THR A 35 1.66 -20.72 7.60
CA THR A 35 2.85 -20.12 8.20
C THR A 35 3.59 -19.27 7.17
N GLN A 36 4.45 -18.35 7.63
CA GLN A 36 5.26 -17.53 6.73
C GLN A 36 6.13 -18.38 5.80
N GLU A 37 6.74 -19.47 6.31
CA GLU A 37 7.51 -20.43 5.50
C GLU A 37 6.66 -21.12 4.42
N GLN A 38 5.40 -21.44 4.73
CA GLN A 38 4.48 -22.02 3.75
C GLN A 38 4.08 -21.00 2.67
N VAL A 39 3.96 -19.73 3.03
CA VAL A 39 3.69 -18.62 2.10
C VAL A 39 4.90 -18.39 1.20
N GLU A 40 6.10 -18.31 1.77
CA GLU A 40 7.36 -18.12 1.04
C GLU A 40 7.64 -19.26 0.02
N ALA A 41 7.19 -20.47 0.33
CA ALA A 41 7.36 -21.63 -0.55
C ALA A 41 6.29 -21.75 -1.66
N SER A 42 5.26 -20.90 -1.68
CA SER A 42 4.09 -21.08 -2.54
C SER A 42 3.78 -19.86 -3.41
N SER A 43 3.95 -19.96 -4.73
CA SER A 43 3.49 -18.94 -5.68
C SER A 43 2.01 -18.59 -5.51
N ALA A 44 1.16 -19.56 -5.20
CA ALA A 44 -0.27 -19.35 -4.99
C ALA A 44 -0.56 -18.50 -3.75
N ALA A 45 0.28 -18.55 -2.72
CA ALA A 45 0.11 -17.70 -1.54
C ALA A 45 0.48 -16.25 -1.84
N ILE A 46 1.56 -16.01 -2.60
CA ILE A 46 1.93 -14.67 -3.07
C ILE A 46 0.86 -14.12 -3.99
N GLU A 47 0.37 -14.93 -4.93
CA GLU A 47 -0.76 -14.57 -5.79
C GLU A 47 -1.98 -14.16 -4.97
N GLY A 48 -2.34 -14.96 -3.96
CA GLY A 48 -3.44 -14.63 -3.05
C GLY A 48 -3.24 -13.29 -2.31
N ALA A 49 -2.01 -13.00 -1.87
CA ALA A 49 -1.68 -11.72 -1.22
C ALA A 49 -1.82 -10.54 -2.20
N VAL A 50 -1.35 -10.68 -3.44
CA VAL A 50 -1.48 -9.64 -4.47
C VAL A 50 -2.95 -9.42 -4.89
N ASN A 51 -3.72 -10.51 -4.99
CA ASN A 51 -5.17 -10.41 -5.22
C ASN A 51 -5.88 -9.70 -4.05
N GLY A 52 -5.38 -9.87 -2.82
CA GLY A 52 -5.82 -9.10 -1.66
C GLY A 52 -5.60 -7.60 -1.80
N ILE A 53 -4.49 -7.18 -2.44
CA ILE A 53 -4.25 -5.75 -2.75
C ILE A 53 -5.31 -5.24 -3.74
N ALA A 54 -5.54 -5.96 -4.84
CA ALA A 54 -6.57 -5.59 -5.81
C ALA A 54 -7.97 -5.52 -5.18
N ALA A 55 -8.29 -6.47 -4.28
CA ALA A 55 -9.55 -6.46 -3.53
C ALA A 55 -9.66 -5.24 -2.60
N TYR A 56 -8.55 -4.75 -2.05
CA TYR A 56 -8.54 -3.55 -1.20
C TYR A 56 -9.01 -2.30 -1.94
N PHE A 57 -8.77 -2.20 -3.25
CA PHE A 57 -9.25 -1.10 -4.10
C PHE A 57 -10.77 -1.02 -4.20
N ASN A 58 -11.48 -2.11 -3.87
CA ASN A 58 -12.94 -2.20 -3.88
C ASN A 58 -13.52 -2.40 -2.47
N ASN A 59 -12.68 -2.35 -1.44
CA ASN A 59 -13.13 -2.62 -0.08
C ASN A 59 -13.85 -1.40 0.51
N TYR A 60 -15.10 -1.59 0.92
CA TYR A 60 -15.81 -0.61 1.72
C TYR A 60 -15.28 -0.64 3.15
N SER A 61 -14.83 0.49 3.65
CA SER A 61 -14.33 0.57 5.03
C SER A 61 -15.44 0.36 6.04
N SER A 62 -15.50 -0.82 6.64
CA SER A 62 -16.46 -1.11 7.71
C SER A 62 -16.27 -0.21 8.95
N THR A 63 -15.09 0.34 9.15
CA THR A 63 -14.77 1.30 10.23
C THR A 63 -15.53 2.60 10.07
N TRP A 64 -15.89 2.95 8.84
CA TRP A 64 -16.54 4.21 8.48
C TRP A 64 -17.86 3.99 7.75
N ALA A 65 -18.50 2.81 7.92
CA ALA A 65 -19.73 2.43 7.22
C ALA A 65 -20.87 3.44 7.35
N ASP A 66 -20.93 4.17 8.44
CA ASP A 66 -21.95 5.19 8.69
C ASP A 66 -21.67 6.53 8.00
N TYR A 67 -20.50 6.70 7.38
CA TYR A 67 -20.08 7.97 6.79
C TYR A 67 -20.37 8.10 5.29
N GLY A 68 -21.02 7.13 4.67
CA GLY A 68 -21.60 7.25 3.36
C GLY A 68 -20.68 6.97 2.18
N HIS A 69 -21.05 7.52 1.02
CA HIS A 69 -20.48 7.15 -0.28
C HIS A 69 -18.99 7.46 -0.43
N TRP A 70 -18.48 8.48 0.25
CA TRP A 70 -17.06 8.86 0.21
C TRP A 70 -16.12 7.85 0.89
N ALA A 71 -16.66 6.92 1.68
CA ALA A 71 -15.88 5.86 2.31
C ALA A 71 -15.71 4.62 1.41
N PHE A 72 -15.98 4.73 0.11
CA PHE A 72 -16.02 3.61 -0.81
C PHE A 72 -14.71 3.43 -1.58
N ALA A 73 -13.66 2.99 -0.88
CA ALA A 73 -12.41 2.52 -1.46
C ALA A 73 -11.66 3.54 -2.37
N TYR A 74 -10.85 3.06 -3.31
CA TYR A 74 -10.00 3.90 -4.14
C TYR A 74 -10.77 4.81 -5.10
N GLY A 75 -11.91 4.34 -5.63
CA GLY A 75 -12.77 5.18 -6.46
C GLY A 75 -13.27 6.42 -5.72
N ALA A 76 -13.63 6.27 -4.44
CA ALA A 76 -13.98 7.39 -3.58
C ALA A 76 -12.78 8.32 -3.33
N MET A 77 -11.55 7.78 -3.14
CA MET A 77 -10.34 8.60 -3.01
C MET A 77 -10.10 9.47 -4.25
N MET A 78 -10.34 8.95 -5.44
CA MET A 78 -10.24 9.75 -6.68
C MET A 78 -11.26 10.89 -6.68
N CYS A 79 -12.54 10.61 -6.37
CA CYS A 79 -13.57 11.65 -6.26
C CYS A 79 -13.25 12.70 -5.18
N ILE A 80 -12.71 12.27 -4.03
CA ILE A 80 -12.28 13.19 -2.97
C ILE A 80 -11.20 14.14 -3.49
N ARG A 81 -10.22 13.64 -4.22
CA ARG A 81 -9.14 14.48 -4.78
C ARG A 81 -9.67 15.50 -5.77
N ASP A 82 -10.56 15.10 -6.67
CA ASP A 82 -11.18 16.01 -7.63
C ASP A 82 -12.07 17.05 -6.91
N ARG A 83 -12.74 16.63 -5.85
CA ARG A 83 -13.59 17.48 -5.02
C ARG A 83 -12.82 18.55 -4.24
N GLN A 84 -11.56 18.29 -3.92
CA GLN A 84 -10.67 19.25 -3.26
C GLN A 84 -10.10 20.30 -4.22
N THR A 85 -10.41 20.19 -5.50
CA THR A 85 -9.99 21.09 -6.57
C THR A 85 -11.21 21.78 -7.20
N ALA A 86 -10.98 22.59 -8.23
CA ALA A 86 -12.06 23.21 -9.01
C ALA A 86 -12.64 22.25 -10.08
N ASP A 87 -12.10 21.04 -10.22
CA ASP A 87 -12.47 20.12 -11.31
C ASP A 87 -13.85 19.48 -11.07
N LEU A 88 -14.22 19.24 -9.81
CA LEU A 88 -15.51 18.67 -9.43
C LEU A 88 -16.26 19.61 -8.48
N ALA A 89 -16.94 20.60 -9.02
CA ALA A 89 -17.81 21.48 -8.26
C ALA A 89 -19.16 20.81 -8.00
N MET A 90 -19.61 20.77 -6.75
CA MET A 90 -20.92 20.24 -6.35
C MET A 90 -21.64 21.25 -5.47
N ALA A 91 -22.94 21.42 -5.70
CA ALA A 91 -23.76 22.22 -4.80
C ALA A 91 -24.08 21.42 -3.53
N GLU A 92 -24.11 22.11 -2.39
CA GLU A 92 -24.57 21.50 -1.13
C GLU A 92 -26.02 21.02 -1.29
N SER A 93 -26.25 19.75 -0.98
CA SER A 93 -27.59 19.17 -0.89
C SER A 93 -27.73 18.38 0.39
N ASN A 94 -28.96 18.25 0.92
CA ASN A 94 -29.23 17.55 2.18
C ASN A 94 -28.86 16.07 2.17
N TYR A 95 -28.63 15.49 1.00
CA TYR A 95 -28.26 14.08 0.80
C TYR A 95 -26.86 13.91 0.25
N ASP A 96 -26.17 15.00 -0.09
CA ASP A 96 -24.84 14.92 -0.67
C ASP A 96 -23.81 14.83 0.44
N GLN A 97 -23.22 13.66 0.58
CA GLN A 97 -22.15 13.41 1.55
C GLN A 97 -20.75 13.77 1.02
N TRP A 98 -20.66 14.30 -0.19
CA TRP A 98 -19.40 14.74 -0.78
C TRP A 98 -19.09 16.22 -0.51
N TRP A 99 -20.09 17.03 -0.19
CA TRP A 99 -19.90 18.45 0.05
C TRP A 99 -18.89 18.77 1.18
N PRO A 100 -18.71 17.94 2.25
CA PRO A 100 -17.71 18.24 3.27
C PRO A 100 -16.27 18.25 2.78
N TRP A 101 -16.02 17.67 1.61
CA TRP A 101 -14.70 17.65 0.99
C TRP A 101 -14.37 18.91 0.19
N GLU A 102 -15.34 19.77 -0.04
CA GLU A 102 -15.19 21.00 -0.77
C GLU A 102 -14.31 22.00 -0.01
N GLU A 103 -13.41 22.67 -0.74
CA GLU A 103 -12.57 23.74 -0.20
C GLU A 103 -11.72 23.34 1.01
N ASN A 104 -11.48 22.04 1.22
CA ASN A 104 -10.75 21.53 2.38
C ASN A 104 -11.28 22.02 3.74
N ARG A 105 -12.55 22.39 3.82
CA ARG A 105 -13.18 23.05 4.98
C ARG A 105 -13.09 22.20 6.25
N TYR A 106 -13.14 20.87 6.11
CA TYR A 106 -13.11 19.93 7.22
C TYR A 106 -11.81 19.10 7.23
N GLN A 107 -10.72 19.67 6.71
CA GLN A 107 -9.39 19.08 6.80
C GLN A 107 -8.68 19.63 8.04
N GLY A 108 -8.23 18.74 8.92
CA GLY A 108 -7.55 19.12 10.15
C GLY A 108 -7.56 17.98 11.18
N ASP A 109 -6.88 18.19 12.29
CA ASP A 109 -6.68 17.20 13.35
C ASP A 109 -7.96 16.76 14.08
N GLY A 110 -8.96 17.64 14.11
CA GLY A 110 -10.26 17.38 14.72
C GLY A 110 -11.29 16.68 13.81
N TYR A 111 -10.93 16.38 12.55
CA TYR A 111 -11.90 15.87 11.58
C TYR A 111 -11.54 14.48 11.08
N VAL A 112 -12.56 13.63 11.00
CA VAL A 112 -12.47 12.26 10.47
C VAL A 112 -11.97 12.20 9.02
N TYR A 113 -12.21 13.23 8.22
CA TYR A 113 -11.83 13.28 6.81
C TYR A 113 -10.32 13.18 6.60
N SER A 114 -9.52 13.92 7.36
CA SER A 114 -8.06 13.83 7.31
C SER A 114 -7.56 12.45 7.73
N GLN A 115 -8.15 11.89 8.79
CA GLN A 115 -7.80 10.55 9.29
C GLN A 115 -8.20 9.46 8.29
N TYR A 116 -9.34 9.60 7.61
CA TYR A 116 -9.82 8.61 6.66
C TYR A 116 -8.84 8.40 5.50
N ILE A 117 -8.40 9.48 4.86
CA ILE A 117 -7.43 9.40 3.75
C ILE A 117 -6.14 8.72 4.23
N TRP A 118 -5.62 9.15 5.37
CA TRP A 118 -4.42 8.56 5.97
C TRP A 118 -4.57 7.06 6.21
N ASN A 119 -5.62 6.67 6.90
CA ASN A 119 -5.87 5.27 7.24
C ASN A 119 -6.07 4.40 5.98
N TYR A 120 -6.76 4.92 4.97
CA TYR A 120 -6.97 4.20 3.73
C TYR A 120 -5.63 3.87 3.04
N TYR A 121 -4.79 4.88 2.81
CA TYR A 121 -3.52 4.65 2.11
C TYR A 121 -2.53 3.83 2.93
N TYR A 122 -2.44 4.04 4.24
CA TYR A 122 -1.58 3.19 5.07
C TYR A 122 -2.10 1.77 5.24
N GLY A 123 -3.40 1.55 5.16
CA GLY A 123 -3.97 0.21 5.03
C GLY A 123 -3.57 -0.46 3.72
N LEU A 124 -3.59 0.29 2.61
CA LEU A 124 -3.10 -0.19 1.31
C LEU A 124 -1.59 -0.50 1.37
N VAL A 125 -0.77 0.40 1.93
CA VAL A 125 0.67 0.17 2.16
C VAL A 125 0.90 -1.10 2.98
N ASN A 126 0.16 -1.29 4.06
CA ASN A 126 0.30 -2.51 4.87
C ASN A 126 -0.03 -3.77 4.07
N THR A 127 -1.09 -3.75 3.27
CA THR A 127 -1.46 -4.89 2.42
C THR A 127 -0.37 -5.19 1.39
N THR A 128 0.24 -4.16 0.79
CA THR A 128 1.37 -4.34 -0.13
C THR A 128 2.63 -4.86 0.58
N ASN A 129 2.91 -4.38 1.78
CA ASN A 129 4.05 -4.83 2.59
C ASN A 129 3.94 -6.31 2.95
N VAL A 130 2.72 -6.80 3.25
CA VAL A 130 2.48 -8.25 3.49
C VAL A 130 2.84 -9.07 2.25
N ALA A 131 2.43 -8.63 1.06
CA ALA A 131 2.77 -9.34 -0.17
C ALA A 131 4.27 -9.29 -0.48
N ILE A 132 4.92 -8.14 -0.33
CA ILE A 132 6.36 -7.95 -0.58
C ILE A 132 7.21 -8.71 0.44
N GLY A 133 6.82 -8.69 1.71
CA GLY A 133 7.54 -9.39 2.79
C GLY A 133 7.37 -10.91 2.78
N SER A 134 6.49 -11.44 1.92
CA SER A 134 6.23 -12.88 1.85
C SER A 134 7.34 -13.67 1.14
N THR A 135 8.18 -13.02 0.34
CA THR A 135 9.25 -13.69 -0.43
C THR A 135 10.40 -12.73 -0.73
N ASP A 136 11.62 -13.22 -0.57
CA ASP A 136 12.81 -12.48 -0.99
C ASP A 136 12.91 -12.48 -2.52
N ILE A 137 12.92 -11.30 -3.12
CA ILE A 137 12.97 -11.09 -4.56
C ILE A 137 14.22 -11.74 -5.22
N GLU A 138 15.34 -11.81 -4.51
CA GLU A 138 16.58 -12.38 -5.02
C GLU A 138 16.48 -13.90 -5.19
N ASN A 139 15.66 -14.55 -4.37
CA ASN A 139 15.45 -15.99 -4.37
C ASN A 139 14.14 -16.41 -5.06
N ALA A 140 13.33 -15.45 -5.49
CA ALA A 140 12.01 -15.68 -6.07
C ALA A 140 12.10 -16.35 -7.44
N THR A 141 11.16 -17.25 -7.74
CA THR A 141 10.94 -17.76 -9.10
C THR A 141 10.44 -16.65 -10.02
N ASP A 142 10.51 -16.87 -11.34
CA ASP A 142 10.00 -15.87 -12.30
C ASP A 142 8.52 -15.57 -12.08
N GLU A 143 7.69 -16.57 -11.82
CA GLU A 143 6.27 -16.39 -11.49
C GLU A 143 6.08 -15.54 -10.22
N GLN A 144 6.83 -15.82 -9.16
CA GLN A 144 6.81 -15.03 -7.92
C GLN A 144 7.29 -13.60 -8.16
N LYS A 145 8.31 -13.40 -9.00
CA LYS A 145 8.77 -12.06 -9.40
C LYS A 145 7.66 -11.27 -10.08
N GLY A 146 6.88 -11.89 -10.96
CA GLY A 146 5.72 -11.24 -11.59
C GLY A 146 4.74 -10.69 -10.56
N PHE A 147 4.37 -11.49 -9.56
CA PHE A 147 3.50 -11.06 -8.47
C PHE A 147 4.13 -9.98 -7.59
N LEU A 148 5.42 -10.11 -7.25
CA LEU A 148 6.14 -9.09 -6.50
C LEU A 148 6.22 -7.78 -7.28
N GLY A 149 6.41 -7.82 -8.59
CA GLY A 149 6.38 -6.64 -9.46
C GLY A 149 5.07 -5.86 -9.35
N ALA A 150 3.94 -6.57 -9.38
CA ALA A 150 2.63 -5.96 -9.16
C ALA A 150 2.49 -5.35 -7.75
N ALA A 151 2.97 -6.04 -6.71
CA ALA A 151 2.94 -5.53 -5.35
C ALA A 151 3.79 -4.25 -5.17
N TYR A 152 4.98 -4.20 -5.76
CA TYR A 152 5.82 -2.99 -5.77
C TYR A 152 5.15 -1.84 -6.52
N ALA A 153 4.50 -2.11 -7.65
CA ALA A 153 3.76 -1.08 -8.40
C ALA A 153 2.61 -0.50 -7.57
N PHE A 154 1.86 -1.34 -6.85
CA PHE A 154 0.79 -0.88 -5.94
C PHE A 154 1.34 -0.06 -4.77
N ARG A 155 2.48 -0.45 -4.18
CA ARG A 155 3.10 0.32 -3.10
C ARG A 155 3.59 1.68 -3.59
N ALA A 156 4.22 1.71 -4.75
CA ALA A 156 4.62 2.95 -5.40
C ALA A 156 3.43 3.87 -5.70
N LEU A 157 2.30 3.34 -6.18
CA LEU A 157 1.06 4.10 -6.37
C LEU A 157 0.57 4.71 -5.05
N ALA A 158 0.52 3.91 -3.97
CA ALA A 158 0.07 4.38 -2.67
C ALA A 158 0.95 5.51 -2.14
N TYR A 159 2.26 5.37 -2.20
CA TYR A 159 3.18 6.43 -1.75
C TYR A 159 3.22 7.65 -2.66
N LEU A 160 3.06 7.48 -3.96
CA LEU A 160 2.94 8.62 -4.88
C LEU A 160 1.69 9.46 -4.60
N ASP A 161 0.57 8.80 -4.32
CA ASP A 161 -0.66 9.49 -3.93
C ASP A 161 -0.53 10.15 -2.55
N LEU A 162 0.03 9.43 -1.55
CA LEU A 162 0.32 9.99 -0.23
C LEU A 162 1.25 11.20 -0.30
N ALA A 163 2.35 11.11 -1.06
CA ALA A 163 3.27 12.22 -1.22
C ALA A 163 2.55 13.46 -1.78
N ARG A 164 1.78 13.29 -2.85
CA ARG A 164 1.05 14.40 -3.49
C ARG A 164 -0.05 15.00 -2.62
N LEU A 165 -0.66 14.20 -1.72
CA LEU A 165 -1.71 14.67 -0.81
C LEU A 165 -1.16 15.36 0.44
N TYR A 166 0.01 14.95 0.92
CA TYR A 166 0.55 15.37 2.22
C TYR A 166 1.86 16.15 2.14
N GLU A 167 2.49 16.29 0.97
CA GLU A 167 3.67 17.15 0.84
C GLU A 167 3.30 18.59 1.22
N TYR A 168 4.05 19.16 2.16
CA TYR A 168 3.84 20.54 2.53
C TYR A 168 4.49 21.47 1.51
N LEU A 169 3.66 22.08 0.67
CA LEU A 169 4.10 23.00 -0.38
C LEU A 169 4.10 24.44 0.11
N PRO A 170 4.94 25.33 -0.47
CA PRO A 170 4.90 26.75 -0.16
C PRO A 170 3.48 27.31 -0.39
N CYS A 171 2.91 27.95 0.62
CA CYS A 171 1.60 28.57 0.53
C CYS A 171 1.66 30.02 1.01
N THR A 172 1.10 30.94 0.21
CA THR A 172 1.05 32.35 0.57
C THR A 172 0.18 32.54 1.82
N GLY A 173 0.76 33.15 2.84
CA GLY A 173 0.05 33.48 4.09
C GLY A 173 0.13 32.40 5.18
N THR A 174 0.75 31.26 4.91
CA THR A 174 1.04 30.24 5.92
C THR A 174 2.55 30.06 6.12
N SER A 175 2.95 29.82 7.40
CA SER A 175 4.33 29.52 7.74
C SER A 175 4.63 28.06 7.44
N ASN A 176 5.83 27.78 6.93
CA ASN A 176 6.39 26.42 6.88
C ASN A 176 6.98 25.95 8.22
N ILE A 177 6.97 26.82 9.23
CA ILE A 177 7.39 26.45 10.59
C ILE A 177 6.14 26.02 11.37
N ASN A 178 6.14 24.79 11.86
CA ASN A 178 5.05 24.23 12.66
C ASN A 178 5.03 24.77 14.10
N ALA A 179 4.05 24.35 14.90
CA ALA A 179 3.90 24.79 16.28
C ALA A 179 5.10 24.43 17.18
N ASP A 180 5.86 23.40 16.83
CA ASP A 180 7.06 22.93 17.55
C ASP A 180 8.34 23.64 17.07
N GLY A 181 8.25 24.57 16.13
CA GLY A 181 9.36 25.32 15.58
C GLY A 181 10.16 24.60 14.48
N ASN A 182 9.65 23.48 13.96
CA ASN A 182 10.31 22.73 12.90
C ASN A 182 9.87 23.22 11.51
N ASP A 183 10.83 23.29 10.59
CA ASP A 183 10.53 23.48 9.17
C ASP A 183 9.94 22.20 8.59
N VAL A 184 8.74 22.30 8.01
CA VAL A 184 7.99 21.20 7.41
C VAL A 184 7.91 21.29 5.88
N LEU A 185 8.60 22.27 5.28
CA LEU A 185 8.60 22.45 3.83
C LEU A 185 9.10 21.19 3.13
N HIS A 186 8.35 20.75 2.12
CA HIS A 186 8.63 19.54 1.35
C HIS A 186 8.72 18.22 2.17
N LEU A 187 8.24 18.21 3.41
CA LEU A 187 8.02 16.95 4.11
C LEU A 187 6.78 16.26 3.57
N THR A 188 6.92 14.97 3.26
CA THR A 188 5.84 14.12 2.75
C THR A 188 5.19 13.32 3.89
N VAL A 189 5.29 12.02 3.89
CA VAL A 189 4.75 11.12 4.93
C VAL A 189 5.83 10.15 5.40
N PRO A 190 5.66 9.49 6.57
CA PRO A 190 6.58 8.43 7.00
C PRO A 190 6.63 7.27 6.01
N ILE A 191 7.83 6.72 5.75
CA ILE A 191 8.01 5.51 4.96
C ILE A 191 7.92 4.29 5.88
N VAL A 192 7.00 3.37 5.57
CA VAL A 192 6.79 2.09 6.26
C VAL A 192 6.92 0.96 5.25
N THR A 193 7.82 0.03 5.50
CA THR A 193 8.09 -1.11 4.63
C THR A 193 7.74 -2.43 5.31
N ASP A 194 7.84 -3.52 4.59
CA ASP A 194 7.76 -4.89 5.09
C ASP A 194 8.77 -5.23 6.21
N LYS A 195 9.84 -4.42 6.32
CA LYS A 195 10.90 -4.58 7.33
C LYS A 195 10.78 -3.61 8.51
N THR A 196 9.86 -2.66 8.44
CA THR A 196 9.69 -1.66 9.51
C THR A 196 8.99 -2.29 10.71
N THR A 197 9.66 -2.29 11.85
CA THR A 197 9.11 -2.84 13.09
C THR A 197 8.08 -1.90 13.74
N GLU A 198 7.23 -2.45 14.62
CA GLU A 198 6.26 -1.64 15.38
C GLU A 198 6.95 -0.53 16.21
N ALA A 199 8.12 -0.81 16.77
CA ALA A 199 8.88 0.16 17.55
C ALA A 199 9.37 1.32 16.69
N GLU A 200 9.83 1.05 15.47
CA GLU A 200 10.23 2.07 14.51
C GLU A 200 9.04 2.89 14.03
N CYS A 201 7.88 2.28 13.80
CA CYS A 201 6.66 2.99 13.42
C CYS A 201 6.24 4.07 14.42
N ARG A 202 6.51 3.88 15.71
CA ARG A 202 6.12 4.83 16.78
C ARG A 202 6.90 6.14 16.74
N ASN A 203 8.09 6.15 16.14
CA ASN A 203 8.97 7.32 16.05
C ASN A 203 9.45 7.52 14.60
N ASN A 204 8.64 7.19 13.63
CA ASN A 204 8.96 7.32 12.21
C ASN A 204 8.64 8.75 11.75
N PRO A 205 9.66 9.58 11.48
CA PRO A 205 9.43 10.94 11.02
C PRO A 205 8.88 10.96 9.59
N ARG A 206 8.32 12.10 9.21
CA ARG A 206 7.96 12.36 7.82
C ARG A 206 9.24 12.39 6.97
N ALA A 207 9.21 11.69 5.86
CA ALA A 207 10.29 11.70 4.88
C ALA A 207 10.31 13.01 4.09
N THR A 208 11.48 13.47 3.70
CA THR A 208 11.64 14.56 2.75
C THR A 208 11.13 14.15 1.36
N ARG A 209 10.92 15.13 0.49
CA ARG A 209 10.56 14.88 -0.92
C ARG A 209 11.59 14.00 -1.62
N GLU A 210 12.86 14.24 -1.36
CA GLU A 210 13.98 13.50 -1.95
C GLU A 210 14.00 12.04 -1.50
N GLU A 211 13.90 11.78 -0.18
CA GLU A 211 13.85 10.42 0.37
C GLU A 211 12.64 9.66 -0.15
N MET A 212 11.47 10.30 -0.21
CA MET A 212 10.26 9.71 -0.76
C MET A 212 10.41 9.43 -2.26
N ALA A 213 11.03 10.33 -3.01
CA ALA A 213 11.27 10.15 -4.43
C ALA A 213 12.19 8.95 -4.71
N GLU A 214 13.28 8.82 -3.97
CA GLU A 214 14.20 7.66 -4.08
C GLU A 214 13.47 6.36 -3.74
N PHE A 215 12.65 6.35 -2.70
CA PHE A 215 11.89 5.18 -2.30
C PHE A 215 10.87 4.75 -3.36
N ILE A 216 10.05 5.68 -3.86
CA ILE A 216 9.06 5.40 -4.91
C ILE A 216 9.75 4.91 -6.19
N LEU A 217 10.85 5.54 -6.60
CA LEU A 217 11.59 5.14 -7.80
C LEU A 217 12.16 3.73 -7.65
N SER A 218 12.71 3.40 -6.48
CA SER A 218 13.21 2.05 -6.18
C SER A 218 12.13 0.98 -6.33
N ASP A 219 10.92 1.26 -5.87
CA ASP A 219 9.78 0.34 -6.04
C ASP A 219 9.35 0.24 -7.51
N LEU A 220 9.30 1.37 -8.23
CA LEU A 220 8.96 1.39 -9.66
C LEU A 220 10.02 0.68 -10.52
N ASP A 221 11.30 0.76 -10.16
CA ASP A 221 12.37 0.07 -10.88
C ASP A 221 12.28 -1.45 -10.67
N LYS A 222 11.98 -1.91 -9.45
CA LYS A 222 11.70 -3.32 -9.16
C LYS A 222 10.46 -3.80 -9.90
N ALA A 223 9.40 -2.99 -9.92
CA ALA A 223 8.19 -3.30 -10.66
C ALA A 223 8.47 -3.44 -12.16
N GLU A 224 9.21 -2.50 -12.77
CA GLU A 224 9.59 -2.56 -14.19
C GLU A 224 10.39 -3.82 -14.53
N ALA A 225 11.32 -4.22 -13.64
CA ALA A 225 12.13 -5.41 -13.84
C ALA A 225 11.33 -6.72 -13.69
N CYS A 226 10.28 -6.72 -12.87
CA CYS A 226 9.58 -7.94 -12.47
C CYS A 226 8.23 -8.15 -13.17
N THR A 227 7.49 -7.10 -13.53
CA THR A 227 6.19 -7.24 -14.21
C THR A 227 6.24 -7.97 -15.56
N PRO A 228 7.34 -8.00 -16.34
CA PRO A 228 7.42 -8.85 -17.53
C PRO A 228 7.27 -10.35 -17.27
N TYR A 229 7.46 -10.80 -16.02
CA TYR A 229 7.20 -12.19 -15.63
C TYR A 229 5.75 -12.43 -15.19
N LEU A 230 4.93 -11.39 -15.13
CA LEU A 230 3.52 -11.54 -14.78
C LEU A 230 2.80 -12.23 -15.93
N THR A 231 2.35 -13.46 -15.69
CA THR A 231 1.56 -14.21 -16.66
C THR A 231 0.09 -13.93 -16.45
N ASP A 232 -0.60 -13.75 -17.54
CA ASP A 232 -2.04 -13.60 -17.76
C ASP A 232 -2.90 -13.20 -16.54
N ASP A 233 -3.34 -11.95 -16.55
CA ASP A 233 -4.41 -11.48 -15.65
C ASP A 233 -5.68 -11.24 -16.47
N ALA A 234 -6.48 -12.29 -16.60
CA ALA A 234 -7.75 -12.24 -17.33
C ALA A 234 -8.72 -11.15 -16.85
N ASN A 235 -8.48 -10.57 -15.67
CA ASN A 235 -9.33 -9.55 -15.07
C ASN A 235 -8.69 -8.15 -15.05
N ASN A 236 -7.48 -7.98 -15.58
CA ASN A 236 -6.73 -6.72 -15.52
C ASN A 236 -6.67 -6.12 -14.11
N SER A 237 -6.58 -6.98 -13.10
CA SER A 237 -6.61 -6.58 -11.67
C SER A 237 -5.23 -6.27 -11.11
N ARG A 238 -4.16 -6.55 -11.87
CA ARG A 238 -2.77 -6.39 -11.46
C ARG A 238 -2.06 -5.39 -12.37
N PRO A 239 -1.21 -4.52 -11.81
CA PRO A 239 -0.38 -3.64 -12.61
C PRO A 239 0.56 -4.43 -13.51
N ASP A 240 0.43 -4.23 -14.81
CA ASP A 240 1.34 -4.71 -15.84
C ASP A 240 2.45 -3.67 -16.15
N LEU A 241 3.28 -3.94 -17.14
CA LEU A 241 4.37 -3.06 -17.53
C LEU A 241 3.87 -1.70 -18.04
N ALA A 242 2.73 -1.66 -18.72
CA ALA A 242 2.13 -0.42 -19.20
C ALA A 242 1.69 0.47 -18.03
N VAL A 243 1.09 -0.13 -16.99
CA VAL A 243 0.73 0.57 -15.75
C VAL A 243 1.97 1.08 -15.02
N VAL A 244 3.04 0.29 -14.94
CA VAL A 244 4.32 0.72 -14.32
C VAL A 244 4.90 1.93 -15.05
N TYR A 245 4.91 1.95 -16.37
CA TYR A 245 5.34 3.12 -17.14
C TYR A 245 4.44 4.33 -16.90
N GLY A 246 3.12 4.13 -16.82
CA GLY A 246 2.18 5.18 -16.44
C GLY A 246 2.45 5.76 -15.05
N LEU A 247 2.80 4.91 -14.08
CA LEU A 247 3.20 5.35 -12.74
C LEU A 247 4.53 6.12 -12.75
N LYS A 248 5.53 5.68 -13.54
CA LYS A 248 6.77 6.43 -13.72
C LYS A 248 6.53 7.79 -14.39
N ALA A 249 5.63 7.87 -15.34
CA ALA A 249 5.24 9.16 -15.92
C ALA A 249 4.65 10.10 -14.86
N ARG A 250 3.72 9.61 -14.03
CA ARG A 250 3.13 10.38 -12.91
C ARG A 250 4.18 10.77 -11.86
N TYR A 251 5.12 9.89 -11.57
CA TYR A 251 6.23 10.14 -10.65
C TYR A 251 7.11 11.30 -11.16
N TYR A 252 7.50 11.28 -12.44
CA TYR A 252 8.30 12.36 -13.02
C TYR A 252 7.51 13.66 -13.18
N MET A 253 6.19 13.60 -13.35
CA MET A 253 5.32 14.79 -13.27
C MET A 253 5.37 15.42 -11.89
N TRP A 254 5.30 14.62 -10.82
CA TRP A 254 5.41 15.12 -9.45
C TRP A 254 6.75 15.79 -9.18
N LEU A 255 7.83 15.26 -9.76
CA LEU A 255 9.18 15.85 -9.67
C LEU A 255 9.42 17.00 -10.66
N GLU A 256 8.42 17.40 -11.44
CA GLU A 256 8.52 18.44 -12.47
C GLU A 256 9.56 18.12 -13.57
N ASN A 257 9.94 16.85 -13.72
CA ASN A 257 10.79 16.36 -14.79
C ASN A 257 9.96 16.00 -16.01
N TYR A 258 9.44 17.01 -16.69
CA TYR A 258 8.52 16.84 -17.82
C TYR A 258 9.10 16.04 -19.00
N PRO A 259 10.40 16.16 -19.37
CA PRO A 259 10.96 15.33 -20.44
C PRO A 259 10.88 13.83 -20.12
N LYS A 260 11.19 13.43 -18.88
CA LYS A 260 11.05 12.03 -18.47
C LYS A 260 9.60 11.60 -18.31
N ALA A 261 8.75 12.49 -17.84
CA ALA A 261 7.31 12.22 -17.77
C ALA A 261 6.73 11.90 -19.17
N GLU A 262 7.09 12.70 -20.19
CA GLU A 262 6.71 12.44 -21.58
C GLU A 262 7.26 11.11 -22.10
N GLU A 263 8.55 10.84 -21.85
CA GLU A 263 9.19 9.58 -22.27
C GLU A 263 8.41 8.36 -21.74
N TYR A 264 8.13 8.34 -20.43
CA TYR A 264 7.43 7.21 -19.82
C TYR A 264 5.95 7.15 -20.17
N ALA A 265 5.31 8.28 -20.39
CA ALA A 265 3.94 8.30 -20.89
C ALA A 265 3.83 7.67 -22.28
N ARG A 266 4.79 7.96 -23.19
CA ARG A 266 4.86 7.32 -24.51
C ARG A 266 5.11 5.82 -24.39
N LYS A 267 6.06 5.39 -23.54
CA LYS A 267 6.29 3.96 -23.27
C LYS A 267 5.02 3.27 -22.78
N ALA A 268 4.26 3.91 -21.89
CA ALA A 268 3.00 3.35 -21.39
C ALA A 268 1.96 3.16 -22.50
N ILE A 269 1.81 4.14 -23.39
CA ILE A 269 0.89 4.07 -24.52
C ILE A 269 1.33 2.98 -25.52
N ASP A 270 2.61 2.93 -25.84
CA ASP A 270 3.16 1.96 -26.78
C ASP A 270 3.03 0.52 -26.24
N GLU A 271 3.32 0.32 -24.95
CA GLU A 271 3.20 -0.98 -24.28
C GLU A 271 1.74 -1.44 -24.18
N PHE A 272 0.83 -0.53 -23.84
CA PHE A 272 -0.60 -0.84 -23.77
C PHE A 272 -1.19 -1.18 -25.14
N GLY A 273 -0.67 -0.59 -26.22
CA GLY A 273 -1.11 -0.83 -27.60
C GLY A 273 -2.54 -0.37 -27.91
N GLY A 274 -3.18 0.31 -26.95
CA GLY A 274 -4.53 0.85 -27.11
C GLY A 274 -4.54 2.29 -27.68
N ARG A 275 -5.72 2.81 -27.88
CA ARG A 275 -5.95 4.20 -28.30
C ARG A 275 -7.03 4.85 -27.43
N PRO A 276 -7.07 6.18 -27.35
CA PRO A 276 -8.23 6.88 -26.79
C PRO A 276 -9.50 6.56 -27.60
N MET A 277 -10.64 6.60 -26.94
CA MET A 277 -11.93 6.55 -27.62
C MET A 277 -12.05 7.69 -28.62
N THR A 278 -12.70 7.43 -29.74
CA THR A 278 -13.10 8.47 -30.68
C THR A 278 -14.25 9.30 -30.11
N GLU A 279 -14.50 10.47 -30.70
CA GLU A 279 -15.63 11.30 -30.29
C GLU A 279 -16.98 10.55 -30.39
N ASP A 280 -17.18 9.81 -31.49
CA ASP A 280 -18.40 9.01 -31.67
C ASP A 280 -18.54 7.92 -30.62
N GLU A 281 -17.45 7.23 -30.25
CA GLU A 281 -17.46 6.23 -29.18
C GLU A 281 -17.74 6.88 -27.81
N CYS A 282 -17.21 8.07 -27.53
CA CYS A 282 -17.48 8.79 -26.31
C CYS A 282 -18.93 9.25 -26.19
N LEU A 283 -19.56 9.60 -27.31
CA LEU A 283 -20.94 10.10 -27.36
C LEU A 283 -21.99 8.99 -27.42
N ASP A 284 -21.58 7.75 -27.73
CA ASP A 284 -22.47 6.60 -27.76
C ASP A 284 -22.37 5.79 -26.43
N PRO A 285 -23.35 5.93 -25.53
CA PRO A 285 -23.32 5.22 -24.24
C PRO A 285 -23.44 3.69 -24.38
N THR A 286 -23.76 3.18 -25.57
CA THR A 286 -23.89 1.73 -25.82
C THR A 286 -22.58 1.09 -26.29
N VAL A 287 -21.60 1.89 -26.71
CA VAL A 287 -20.31 1.44 -27.27
C VAL A 287 -19.15 1.88 -26.38
N GLY A 288 -19.15 3.13 -25.97
CA GLY A 288 -18.00 3.73 -25.29
C GLY A 288 -17.86 3.39 -23.80
N PHE A 289 -18.91 2.90 -23.16
CA PHE A 289 -18.94 2.62 -21.71
C PHE A 289 -19.32 1.16 -21.38
N ASN A 290 -19.13 0.24 -22.28
CA ASN A 290 -19.34 -1.21 -22.10
C ASN A 290 -18.03 -1.94 -21.83
#